data_ee5afa6914a69456534b54ca27aa40d4
#
_entry.id   ee5afa6914a69456534b54ca27aa40d4
#
_cell.length_a   1.000
_cell.length_b   1.000
_cell.length_c   1.000
_cell.angle_alpha   90.00
_cell.angle_beta   90.00
_cell.angle_gamma   90.00
#
_symmetry.space_group_name_H-M   'P 1'
#
loop_
_entity.id
_entity.type
_entity.pdbx_description
1 polymer ?
#
loop_
_entity_poly.entity_id
_entity_poly.type
_entity_poly.pdbx_seq_one_letter_code
_entity_poly.pdbx_strand_id
1 'polypeptide(L)'
;MGKRKTQVITGVVRFSYAHVWEPSSINGGDAKYSVSIIIPKSDTKTIKAINNAVEAAKQEGIAKFGGKIPANLKLPLCDGDTDREDDENYANSYFVNANSKDAPFIVDKSRRPILNKTDFYSGCYGHASISFYAFNSNGNRGIACGLNSLMKTKDGEALGGRNTAEEDFAGLYDDEDDEDDFLN
;
A
#
# COMPACT_ATOMS: atom_id res chain seq x y z
N MET A 1 -7.15 22.86 -10.84
CA MET A 1 -6.00 22.94 -9.93
C MET A 1 -5.01 21.83 -10.23
N GLY A 2 -3.76 22.20 -10.35
CA GLY A 2 -2.72 21.24 -10.67
C GLY A 2 -2.36 20.35 -9.47
N LYS A 3 -1.87 19.18 -9.79
CA LYS A 3 -1.31 18.25 -8.82
C LYS A 3 -0.03 18.86 -8.23
N ARG A 4 0.18 18.72 -6.92
CA ARG A 4 1.43 19.18 -6.29
C ARG A 4 2.60 18.35 -6.81
N LYS A 5 3.80 18.94 -6.85
CA LYS A 5 5.03 18.25 -7.30
C LYS A 5 5.35 17.02 -6.46
N THR A 6 4.90 17.00 -5.20
CA THR A 6 5.13 15.89 -4.27
C THR A 6 4.00 14.87 -4.28
N GLN A 7 2.96 15.07 -5.07
CA GLN A 7 1.83 14.16 -5.17
C GLN A 7 1.95 13.25 -6.39
N VAL A 8 1.60 11.97 -6.22
CA VAL A 8 1.61 10.99 -7.30
C VAL A 8 0.27 10.28 -7.34
N ILE A 9 -0.27 10.13 -8.56
CA ILE A 9 -1.38 9.21 -8.84
C ILE A 9 -0.75 8.02 -9.54
N THR A 10 -0.81 6.84 -8.93
CA THR A 10 -0.14 5.65 -9.46
C THR A 10 -0.87 5.08 -10.68
N GLY A 11 -0.17 4.28 -11.46
CA GLY A 11 -0.80 3.33 -12.39
C GLY A 11 -1.52 2.26 -11.61
N VAL A 12 -1.89 1.16 -12.27
CA VAL A 12 -2.55 0.03 -11.58
C VAL A 12 -1.52 -0.67 -10.71
N VAL A 13 -1.80 -0.70 -9.42
CA VAL A 13 -0.95 -1.30 -8.40
C VAL A 13 -1.76 -2.31 -7.60
N ARG A 14 -1.09 -3.13 -6.82
CA ARG A 14 -1.74 -4.06 -5.91
C ARG A 14 -1.59 -3.56 -4.48
N PHE A 15 -2.61 -3.79 -3.65
CA PHE A 15 -2.62 -3.33 -2.28
C PHE A 15 -2.44 -4.51 -1.32
N SER A 16 -1.60 -4.32 -0.31
CA SER A 16 -1.36 -5.32 0.74
C SER A 16 -1.30 -4.62 2.09
N TYR A 17 -1.46 -5.40 3.16
CA TYR A 17 -1.48 -4.84 4.53
C TYR A 17 -2.42 -3.64 4.61
N ALA A 18 -3.64 -3.81 4.09
CA ALA A 18 -4.61 -2.73 3.98
C ALA A 18 -5.32 -2.49 5.30
N HIS A 19 -4.88 -1.47 6.02
CA HIS A 19 -5.50 -0.97 7.24
C HIS A 19 -6.19 0.35 6.90
N VAL A 20 -7.14 0.30 5.97
CA VAL A 20 -7.75 1.50 5.38
C VAL A 20 -9.17 1.77 5.89
N TRP A 21 -9.80 0.77 6.51
CA TRP A 21 -11.12 0.92 7.09
C TRP A 21 -11.05 1.26 8.57
N GLU A 22 -10.01 0.78 9.25
CA GLU A 22 -9.76 1.04 10.66
C GLU A 22 -8.28 1.33 10.86
N PRO A 23 -7.93 2.31 11.69
CA PRO A 23 -6.52 2.60 11.94
C PRO A 23 -5.88 1.48 12.76
N SER A 24 -4.60 1.28 12.53
CA SER A 24 -3.82 0.26 13.23
C SER A 24 -2.59 0.91 13.88
N SER A 25 -2.23 0.43 15.06
CA SER A 25 -1.06 0.91 15.78
C SER A 25 0.05 -0.14 15.71
N ILE A 26 1.28 0.32 15.47
CA ILE A 26 2.46 -0.52 15.48
C ILE A 26 3.29 -0.13 16.71
N ASN A 27 3.67 -1.13 17.51
CA ASN A 27 4.54 -0.93 18.69
C ASN A 27 4.01 0.10 19.70
N GLY A 28 2.69 0.18 19.85
CA GLY A 28 2.08 1.08 20.83
C GLY A 28 2.08 2.56 20.44
N GLY A 29 2.46 2.87 19.19
CA GLY A 29 2.40 4.25 18.69
C GLY A 29 0.96 4.67 18.35
N ASP A 30 0.82 5.87 17.81
CA ASP A 30 -0.48 6.38 17.38
C ASP A 30 -1.06 5.50 16.28
N ALA A 31 -2.37 5.23 16.36
CA ALA A 31 -3.06 4.46 15.34
C ALA A 31 -3.17 5.27 14.05
N LYS A 32 -2.87 4.63 12.92
CA LYS A 32 -2.93 5.25 11.59
C LYS A 32 -3.55 4.32 10.59
N TYR A 33 -4.19 4.89 9.58
CA TYR A 33 -4.59 4.16 8.39
C TYR A 33 -3.34 3.94 7.54
N SER A 34 -3.19 2.76 6.96
CA SER A 34 -2.00 2.44 6.17
C SER A 34 -2.27 1.39 5.12
N VAL A 35 -1.41 1.34 4.11
CA VAL A 35 -1.46 0.32 3.06
C VAL A 35 -0.07 0.21 2.44
N SER A 36 0.30 -1.02 2.08
CA SER A 36 1.49 -1.27 1.27
C SER A 36 1.06 -1.30 -0.20
N ILE A 37 1.71 -0.48 -1.01
CA ILE A 37 1.38 -0.31 -2.43
C ILE A 37 2.46 -1.00 -3.23
N ILE A 38 2.09 -2.10 -3.91
CA ILE A 38 3.02 -2.93 -4.68
C ILE A 38 2.98 -2.48 -6.14
N ILE A 39 4.12 -2.02 -6.64
CA ILE A 39 4.25 -1.41 -7.96
C ILE A 39 5.11 -2.31 -8.84
N PRO A 40 4.58 -2.86 -9.94
CA PRO A 40 5.41 -3.69 -10.82
C PRO A 40 6.61 -2.91 -11.33
N LYS A 41 7.79 -3.55 -11.37
CA LYS A 41 9.00 -2.91 -11.91
C LYS A 41 8.84 -2.53 -13.39
N SER A 42 7.91 -3.16 -14.09
CA SER A 42 7.57 -2.81 -15.47
C SER A 42 6.81 -1.49 -15.59
N ASP A 43 6.21 -1.00 -14.51
CA ASP A 43 5.51 0.29 -14.50
C ASP A 43 6.51 1.43 -14.28
N THR A 44 7.33 1.66 -15.28
CA THR A 44 8.40 2.68 -15.22
C THR A 44 7.85 4.08 -15.05
N LYS A 45 6.66 4.35 -15.55
CA LYS A 45 6.02 5.66 -15.45
C LYS A 45 5.72 6.02 -14.00
N THR A 46 5.09 5.10 -13.26
CA THR A 46 4.78 5.32 -11.85
C THR A 46 6.07 5.44 -11.02
N ILE A 47 7.05 4.57 -11.28
CA ILE A 47 8.32 4.59 -10.56
C ILE A 47 9.03 5.92 -10.77
N LYS A 48 9.07 6.40 -12.01
CA LYS A 48 9.69 7.70 -12.33
C LYS A 48 8.94 8.85 -11.64
N ALA A 49 7.61 8.81 -11.63
CA ALA A 49 6.81 9.82 -10.97
C ALA A 49 7.09 9.85 -9.46
N ILE A 50 7.23 8.69 -8.84
CA ILE A 50 7.56 8.60 -7.41
C ILE A 50 8.95 9.17 -7.16
N ASN A 51 9.94 8.81 -7.96
CA ASN A 51 11.30 9.33 -7.79
C ASN A 51 11.33 10.86 -7.94
N ASN A 52 10.60 11.41 -8.90
CA ASN A 52 10.52 12.85 -9.09
C ASN A 52 9.85 13.54 -7.90
N ALA A 53 8.78 12.94 -7.36
CA ALA A 53 8.08 13.48 -6.20
C ALA A 53 8.94 13.42 -4.94
N VAL A 54 9.71 12.35 -4.78
CA VAL A 54 10.66 12.21 -3.66
C VAL A 54 11.74 13.29 -3.74
N GLU A 55 12.28 13.55 -4.93
CA GLU A 55 13.26 14.62 -5.11
C GLU A 55 12.66 16.00 -4.77
N ALA A 56 11.42 16.24 -5.21
CA ALA A 56 10.73 17.49 -4.86
C ALA A 56 10.53 17.61 -3.35
N ALA A 57 10.18 16.52 -2.68
CA ALA A 57 10.01 16.52 -1.22
C ALA A 57 11.32 16.77 -0.50
N LYS A 58 12.44 16.25 -1.00
CA LYS A 58 13.77 16.55 -0.44
C LYS A 58 14.06 18.04 -0.50
N GLN A 59 13.79 18.67 -1.64
CA GLN A 59 14.04 20.11 -1.81
C GLN A 59 13.14 20.95 -0.91
N GLU A 60 11.88 20.62 -0.82
CA GLU A 60 10.94 21.31 0.08
C GLU A 60 11.30 21.12 1.55
N GLY A 61 11.97 20.01 1.88
CA GLY A 61 12.31 19.65 3.25
C GLY A 61 13.66 20.10 3.75
N ILE A 62 14.43 20.83 2.96
CA ILE A 62 15.80 21.24 3.32
C ILE A 62 15.85 21.87 4.71
N ALA A 63 14.89 22.75 5.03
CA ALA A 63 14.85 23.41 6.34
C ALA A 63 14.67 22.40 7.49
N LYS A 64 13.91 21.34 7.27
CA LYS A 64 13.70 20.29 8.28
C LYS A 64 14.97 19.47 8.53
N PHE A 65 15.86 19.44 7.56
CA PHE A 65 17.11 18.68 7.65
C PHE A 65 18.29 19.51 8.16
N GLY A 66 18.06 20.77 8.53
CA GLY A 66 19.10 21.64 9.04
C GLY A 66 19.85 22.44 7.98
N GLY A 67 19.26 22.60 6.80
CA GLY A 67 19.81 23.46 5.75
C GLY A 67 20.43 22.74 4.57
N LYS A 68 20.56 21.41 4.61
CA LYS A 68 21.02 20.62 3.47
C LYS A 68 20.47 19.20 3.52
N ILE A 69 20.48 18.54 2.37
CA ILE A 69 19.93 17.18 2.25
C ILE A 69 20.96 16.17 2.77
N PRO A 70 20.65 15.39 3.83
CA PRO A 70 21.57 14.36 4.31
C PRO A 70 21.76 13.24 3.28
N ALA A 71 22.96 12.65 3.27
CA ALA A 71 23.26 11.53 2.37
C ALA A 71 22.54 10.24 2.77
N ASN A 72 22.16 10.11 4.04
CA ASN A 72 21.59 8.87 4.60
C ASN A 72 20.09 8.98 4.91
N LEU A 73 19.34 9.70 4.09
CA LEU A 73 17.90 9.79 4.25
C LEU A 73 17.22 8.42 4.08
N LYS A 74 16.23 8.17 4.91
CA LYS A 74 15.32 7.04 4.68
C LYS A 74 14.43 7.40 3.49
N LEU A 75 14.40 6.52 2.50
CA LEU A 75 13.60 6.72 1.30
C LEU A 75 12.38 5.79 1.32
N PRO A 76 11.24 6.27 0.80
CA PRO A 76 9.99 5.50 0.91
C PRO A 76 9.85 4.38 -0.11
N LEU A 77 10.54 4.45 -1.26
CA LEU A 77 10.45 3.43 -2.29
C LEU A 77 11.40 2.29 -1.96
N CYS A 78 10.84 1.10 -1.76
CA CYS A 78 11.58 -0.09 -1.39
C CYS A 78 11.54 -1.12 -2.51
N ASP A 79 12.59 -1.96 -2.59
CA ASP A 79 12.66 -3.02 -3.59
C ASP A 79 12.11 -4.31 -2.97
N GLY A 80 11.02 -4.82 -3.55
CA GLY A 80 10.38 -6.03 -3.04
C GLY A 80 11.25 -7.26 -3.14
N ASP A 81 12.12 -7.34 -4.16
CA ASP A 81 13.00 -8.49 -4.34
C ASP A 81 14.06 -8.60 -3.24
N THR A 82 14.43 -7.50 -2.62
CA THR A 82 15.42 -7.49 -1.53
C THR A 82 14.78 -7.38 -0.17
N ASP A 83 13.79 -6.50 -0.01
CA ASP A 83 13.20 -6.19 1.30
C ASP A 83 12.06 -7.14 1.67
N ARG A 84 11.51 -7.86 0.71
CA ARG A 84 10.44 -8.84 0.89
C ARG A 84 10.73 -10.11 0.09
N GLU A 85 11.96 -10.58 0.12
CA GLU A 85 12.43 -11.70 -0.71
C GLU A 85 11.65 -13.00 -0.48
N ASP A 86 11.08 -13.19 0.71
CA ASP A 86 10.32 -14.38 1.06
C ASP A 86 8.83 -14.26 0.70
N ASP A 87 8.41 -13.12 0.14
CA ASP A 87 7.00 -12.87 -0.22
C ASP A 87 6.89 -12.73 -1.73
N GLU A 88 6.36 -13.76 -2.39
CA GLU A 88 6.22 -13.78 -3.84
C GLU A 88 5.31 -12.67 -4.39
N ASN A 89 4.45 -12.11 -3.55
CA ASN A 89 3.58 -11.01 -3.97
C ASN A 89 4.36 -9.73 -4.24
N TYR A 90 5.57 -9.62 -3.71
CA TYR A 90 6.46 -8.49 -3.91
C TYR A 90 7.53 -8.76 -4.97
N ALA A 91 7.54 -9.95 -5.57
CA ALA A 91 8.53 -10.30 -6.59
C ALA A 91 8.40 -9.38 -7.81
N ASN A 92 9.54 -8.98 -8.38
CA ASN A 92 9.62 -8.09 -9.53
C ASN A 92 8.87 -6.78 -9.34
N SER A 93 8.81 -6.31 -8.10
CA SER A 93 8.06 -5.11 -7.74
C SER A 93 8.84 -4.22 -6.77
N TYR A 94 8.58 -2.93 -6.86
CA TYR A 94 8.88 -1.99 -5.79
C TYR A 94 7.63 -1.84 -4.92
N PHE A 95 7.79 -1.28 -3.75
CA PHE A 95 6.64 -0.94 -2.91
C PHE A 95 6.89 0.30 -2.09
N VAL A 96 5.80 0.96 -1.72
CA VAL A 96 5.81 2.06 -0.75
C VAL A 96 4.77 1.76 0.31
N ASN A 97 5.06 2.13 1.56
CA ASN A 97 4.10 2.06 2.65
C ASN A 97 3.55 3.45 2.87
N ALA A 98 2.27 3.63 2.59
CA ALA A 98 1.59 4.92 2.74
C ALA A 98 0.73 4.90 3.99
N ASN A 99 0.68 6.02 4.72
CA ASN A 99 -0.14 6.11 5.92
C ASN A 99 -0.75 7.48 6.08
N SER A 100 -1.77 7.56 6.95
CA SER A 100 -2.48 8.80 7.25
C SER A 100 -3.15 8.69 8.62
N LYS A 101 -3.23 9.80 9.32
CA LYS A 101 -4.02 9.89 10.56
C LYS A 101 -5.51 9.89 10.26
N ASP A 102 -5.89 10.41 9.10
CA ASP A 102 -7.28 10.52 8.66
C ASP A 102 -7.62 9.37 7.71
N ALA A 103 -8.88 8.96 7.73
CA ALA A 103 -9.34 7.88 6.84
C ALA A 103 -9.18 8.30 5.38
N PRO A 104 -8.58 7.44 4.53
CA PRO A 104 -8.48 7.74 3.11
C PRO A 104 -9.86 7.67 2.45
N PHE A 105 -10.03 8.43 1.37
CA PHE A 105 -11.19 8.26 0.51
C PHE A 105 -10.99 6.99 -0.31
N ILE A 106 -12.00 6.12 -0.34
CA ILE A 106 -11.94 4.85 -1.07
C ILE A 106 -13.10 4.83 -2.06
N VAL A 107 -12.77 4.76 -3.35
CA VAL A 107 -13.76 4.87 -4.41
C VAL A 107 -13.62 3.75 -5.43
N ASP A 108 -14.67 3.54 -6.22
CA ASP A 108 -14.63 2.63 -7.37
C ASP A 108 -14.17 3.37 -8.63
N LYS A 109 -14.16 2.70 -9.78
CA LYS A 109 -13.74 3.29 -11.06
C LYS A 109 -14.58 4.50 -11.46
N SER A 110 -15.83 4.56 -11.00
CA SER A 110 -16.74 5.67 -11.30
C SER A 110 -16.62 6.80 -10.29
N ARG A 111 -15.66 6.71 -9.39
CA ARG A 111 -15.39 7.67 -8.33
C ARG A 111 -16.52 7.75 -7.31
N ARG A 112 -17.27 6.67 -7.15
CA ARG A 112 -18.30 6.54 -6.12
C ARG A 112 -17.67 5.94 -4.87
N PRO A 113 -18.01 6.44 -3.67
CA PRO A 113 -17.47 5.87 -2.45
C PRO A 113 -17.79 4.39 -2.31
N ILE A 114 -16.79 3.62 -1.94
CA ILE A 114 -16.97 2.22 -1.57
C ILE A 114 -17.32 2.20 -0.10
N LEU A 115 -18.49 1.69 0.25
CA LEU A 115 -18.99 1.66 1.62
C LEU A 115 -18.82 0.29 2.28
N ASN A 116 -18.79 -0.76 1.47
CA ASN A 116 -18.66 -2.13 1.97
C ASN A 116 -17.17 -2.46 2.16
N LYS A 117 -16.78 -2.75 3.41
CA LYS A 117 -15.39 -3.04 3.75
C LYS A 117 -14.82 -4.25 3.02
N THR A 118 -15.66 -5.18 2.58
CA THR A 118 -15.20 -6.37 1.84
C THR A 118 -14.87 -6.06 0.38
N ASP A 119 -15.26 -4.90 -0.11
CA ASP A 119 -15.00 -4.52 -1.50
C ASP A 119 -13.58 -3.96 -1.71
N PHE A 120 -12.93 -3.47 -0.67
CA PHE A 120 -11.53 -3.05 -0.74
C PHE A 120 -10.74 -3.79 0.35
N TYR A 121 -9.78 -4.60 -0.06
CA TYR A 121 -9.09 -5.56 0.81
C TYR A 121 -7.66 -5.78 0.32
N SER A 122 -6.84 -6.40 1.16
CA SER A 122 -5.48 -6.78 0.76
C SER A 122 -5.53 -7.81 -0.36
N GLY A 123 -4.97 -7.45 -1.50
CA GLY A 123 -4.97 -8.27 -2.71
C GLY A 123 -5.69 -7.65 -3.89
N CYS A 124 -6.55 -6.66 -3.68
CA CYS A 124 -7.22 -5.98 -4.79
C CYS A 124 -6.26 -5.03 -5.51
N TYR A 125 -6.66 -4.60 -6.70
CA TYR A 125 -5.86 -3.74 -7.58
C TYR A 125 -6.55 -2.39 -7.80
N GLY A 126 -5.75 -1.38 -8.04
CA GLY A 126 -6.29 -0.06 -8.36
C GLY A 126 -5.22 1.01 -8.40
N HIS A 127 -5.66 2.24 -8.18
CA HIS A 127 -4.79 3.42 -8.17
C HIS A 127 -4.75 4.02 -6.78
N ALA A 128 -3.63 4.65 -6.45
CA ALA A 128 -3.49 5.37 -5.19
C ALA A 128 -3.09 6.82 -5.45
N SER A 129 -3.65 7.72 -4.67
CA SER A 129 -3.19 9.09 -4.58
C SER A 129 -2.35 9.20 -3.31
N ILE A 130 -1.07 9.49 -3.48
CA ILE A 130 -0.10 9.54 -2.39
C ILE A 130 0.70 10.83 -2.47
N SER A 131 1.19 11.30 -1.33
CA SER A 131 2.01 12.51 -1.25
C SER A 131 3.26 12.22 -0.47
N PHE A 132 4.39 12.77 -0.91
CA PHE A 132 5.67 12.58 -0.24
C PHE A 132 6.04 13.84 0.52
N TYR A 133 6.61 13.66 1.71
CA TYR A 133 7.00 14.77 2.56
C TYR A 133 8.22 14.42 3.40
N ALA A 134 9.02 15.44 3.69
CA ALA A 134 10.20 15.29 4.53
C ALA A 134 9.81 15.19 6.00
N PHE A 135 10.52 14.37 6.75
CA PHE A 135 10.36 14.30 8.19
C PHE A 135 11.72 14.29 8.90
N ASN A 136 11.70 14.77 10.13
CA ASN A 136 12.84 14.68 11.04
C ASN A 136 12.28 14.44 12.44
N SER A 137 12.47 13.21 12.94
CA SER A 137 11.97 12.81 14.25
C SER A 137 13.15 12.29 15.07
N ASN A 138 13.60 13.11 16.01
CA ASN A 138 14.72 12.78 16.90
C ASN A 138 15.96 12.29 16.16
N GLY A 139 16.31 12.97 15.05
CA GLY A 139 17.45 12.61 14.24
C GLY A 139 17.19 11.58 13.15
N ASN A 140 16.05 10.92 13.18
CA ASN A 140 15.61 10.08 12.07
C ASN A 140 15.05 10.98 10.99
N ARG A 141 15.72 11.02 9.84
CA ARG A 141 15.38 11.92 8.74
C ARG A 141 15.12 11.12 7.49
N GLY A 142 14.09 11.52 6.76
CA GLY A 142 13.73 10.83 5.54
C GLY A 142 12.57 11.48 4.82
N ILE A 143 12.09 10.76 3.82
CA ILE A 143 10.91 11.12 3.07
C ILE A 143 9.85 10.06 3.36
N ALA A 144 8.68 10.49 3.79
CA ALA A 144 7.56 9.60 4.08
C ALA A 144 6.52 9.70 2.99
N CYS A 145 5.64 8.69 2.93
CA CYS A 145 4.55 8.61 1.97
C CYS A 145 3.22 8.74 2.70
N GLY A 146 2.48 9.79 2.39
CA GLY A 146 1.15 10.02 2.93
C GLY A 146 0.08 9.42 2.03
N LEU A 147 -0.97 8.87 2.64
CA LEU A 147 -2.09 8.25 1.93
C LEU A 147 -3.23 9.25 1.82
N ASN A 148 -3.66 9.57 0.60
CA ASN A 148 -4.78 10.47 0.36
C ASN A 148 -6.04 9.72 0.00
N SER A 149 -6.02 8.96 -1.10
CA SER A 149 -7.19 8.29 -1.64
C SER A 149 -6.81 7.00 -2.34
N LEU A 150 -7.78 6.09 -2.45
CA LEU A 150 -7.61 4.82 -3.13
C LEU A 150 -8.76 4.61 -4.10
N MET A 151 -8.46 4.09 -5.28
CA MET A 151 -9.47 3.71 -6.27
C MET A 151 -9.28 2.23 -6.59
N LYS A 152 -10.31 1.43 -6.33
CA LYS A 152 -10.30 0.02 -6.69
C LYS A 152 -10.72 -0.13 -8.15
N THR A 153 -9.96 -0.90 -8.92
CA THR A 153 -10.28 -1.17 -10.32
C THR A 153 -10.64 -2.62 -10.58
N LYS A 154 -10.09 -3.54 -9.79
CA LYS A 154 -10.37 -4.96 -10.01
C LYS A 154 -10.07 -5.78 -8.75
N ASP A 155 -10.74 -6.91 -8.64
CA ASP A 155 -10.48 -7.87 -7.58
C ASP A 155 -9.19 -8.63 -7.84
N GLY A 156 -8.59 -9.11 -6.76
CA GLY A 156 -7.44 -10.00 -6.81
C GLY A 156 -7.57 -11.05 -5.72
N GLU A 157 -6.65 -11.99 -5.70
CA GLU A 157 -6.59 -12.98 -4.66
C GLU A 157 -6.31 -12.31 -3.32
N ALA A 158 -7.10 -12.62 -2.30
CA ALA A 158 -6.91 -12.05 -0.97
C ALA A 158 -5.53 -12.42 -0.42
N LEU A 159 -4.82 -11.43 0.14
CA LEU A 159 -3.47 -11.59 0.66
C LEU A 159 -3.47 -11.53 2.18
N GLY A 160 -2.83 -12.51 2.79
CA GLY A 160 -2.58 -12.52 4.22
C GLY A 160 -3.85 -12.54 5.06
N GLY A 161 -3.67 -12.28 6.32
CA GLY A 161 -4.76 -12.18 7.25
C GLY A 161 -5.38 -13.53 7.59
N ARG A 162 -6.62 -13.46 8.04
CA ARG A 162 -7.38 -14.61 8.47
C ARG A 162 -7.99 -15.33 7.27
N ASN A 163 -7.88 -16.65 7.23
CA ASN A 163 -8.52 -17.45 6.20
C ASN A 163 -10.04 -17.28 6.23
N THR A 164 -10.66 -17.35 5.07
CA THR A 164 -12.11 -17.38 4.97
C THR A 164 -12.62 -18.79 5.29
N ALA A 165 -13.91 -18.92 5.57
CA ALA A 165 -14.52 -20.24 5.78
C ALA A 165 -14.39 -21.11 4.53
N GLU A 166 -14.47 -20.50 3.35
CA GLU A 166 -14.29 -21.21 2.09
C GLU A 166 -12.88 -21.80 1.98
N GLU A 167 -11.87 -21.04 2.37
CA GLU A 167 -10.48 -21.51 2.37
C GLU A 167 -10.25 -22.60 3.42
N ASP A 168 -10.82 -22.43 4.62
CA ASP A 168 -10.67 -23.38 5.71
C ASP A 168 -11.27 -24.74 5.35
N PHE A 169 -12.37 -24.74 4.62
CA PHE A 169 -13.12 -25.95 4.31
C PHE A 169 -12.95 -26.39 2.85
N ALA A 170 -11.97 -25.83 2.14
CA ALA A 170 -11.68 -26.25 0.77
C ALA A 170 -11.34 -27.74 0.73
N GLY A 171 -11.93 -28.45 -0.23
CA GLY A 171 -11.72 -29.88 -0.37
C GLY A 171 -12.67 -30.75 0.46
N LEU A 172 -13.40 -30.14 1.40
CA LEU A 172 -14.36 -30.86 2.21
C LEU A 172 -15.70 -30.90 1.46
N TYR A 173 -16.19 -32.07 1.15
CA TYR A 173 -17.43 -32.30 0.39
C TYR A 173 -17.35 -31.80 -1.07
N ASP A 174 -16.17 -31.66 -1.61
CA ASP A 174 -15.99 -31.19 -2.99
C ASP A 174 -16.41 -32.27 -4.00
N ASP A 175 -16.41 -33.54 -3.58
CA ASP A 175 -16.94 -34.62 -4.41
C ASP A 175 -17.80 -35.56 -3.57
N GLU A 176 -18.62 -36.37 -4.27
CA GLU A 176 -19.57 -37.27 -3.62
C GLU A 176 -18.87 -38.37 -2.83
N ASP A 177 -17.71 -38.82 -3.27
CA ASP A 177 -16.97 -39.88 -2.60
C ASP A 177 -16.50 -39.45 -1.21
N ASP A 178 -16.06 -38.21 -1.07
CA ASP A 178 -15.63 -37.66 0.21
C ASP A 178 -16.79 -37.58 1.19
N GLU A 179 -17.99 -37.25 0.70
CA GLU A 179 -19.19 -37.18 1.53
C GLU A 179 -19.56 -38.56 2.04
N ASP A 180 -19.53 -39.59 1.17
CA ASP A 180 -19.81 -40.96 1.55
C ASP A 180 -18.82 -41.49 2.59
N ASP A 181 -17.53 -41.21 2.39
CA ASP A 181 -16.48 -41.61 3.33
C ASP A 181 -16.69 -40.96 4.69
N PHE A 182 -17.13 -39.73 4.71
CA PHE A 182 -17.37 -39.00 5.95
C PHE A 182 -18.52 -39.59 6.76
N LEU A 183 -19.54 -40.08 6.08
CA LEU A 183 -20.72 -40.64 6.72
C LEU A 183 -20.53 -42.08 7.22
N ASN A 184 -19.55 -42.78 6.70
CA ASN A 184 -19.20 -44.14 7.11
C ASN A 184 -18.09 -44.11 8.15
#